data_06d4fc15c6ced01b8b6700bf9f9c3aba
#
_entry.id   06d4fc15c6ced01b8b6700bf9f9c3aba
#
_cell.length_a   1.000
_cell.length_b   1.000
_cell.length_c   1.000
_cell.angle_alpha   90.00
_cell.angle_beta   90.00
_cell.angle_gamma   90.00
#
_symmetry.space_group_name_H-M   'P 1'
#
loop_
_entity.id
_entity.type
_entity.pdbx_description
1 polymer ?
#
loop_
_entity_poly.entity_id
_entity_poly.type
_entity_poly.pdbx_seq_one_letter_code
_entity_poly.pdbx_strand_id
1 'polypeptide(L)'
;MSITELAPAKLNLTLDVGARRPDGYHEVTSVMQSAALYDVVTLETVETDDIAVECPGTDLPTGPDNLAWKAADVFFQETNIPHTGIIIRLEKKIPSQAGLGGGSSDAASVLRGMRRLFSINVSDEALETMAARVGSDVPYCVRGGTALARGRGERLTALLPLPMCWFVIVKPPVAHSTAVMFRKLDEIAIANRPDSDAMAKALEIGDLAHICRLVGNVFEQALPEDSEVFTIRRQLSRLGADAACMT
;
A
#
# COMPACT_ATOMS: atom_id res chain seq x y z
N MET A 1 -25.58 13.00 1.04
CA MET A 1 -24.66 13.03 2.20
C MET A 1 -23.22 12.93 1.69
N SER A 2 -22.26 13.52 2.39
CA SER A 2 -20.88 13.48 1.94
C SER A 2 -19.92 13.22 3.10
N ILE A 3 -18.81 12.53 2.85
CA ILE A 3 -17.75 12.24 3.81
C ILE A 3 -16.38 12.28 3.13
N THR A 4 -15.37 12.74 3.87
CA THR A 4 -13.99 12.77 3.40
C THR A 4 -13.12 11.88 4.26
N GLU A 5 -12.24 11.11 3.60
CA GLU A 5 -11.24 10.22 4.18
C GLU A 5 -9.83 10.61 3.68
N LEU A 6 -8.83 10.43 4.54
CA LEU A 6 -7.43 10.52 4.14
C LEU A 6 -6.91 9.13 3.76
N ALA A 7 -6.25 9.05 2.62
CA ALA A 7 -5.65 7.84 2.07
C ALA A 7 -4.12 7.90 2.20
N PRO A 8 -3.51 7.38 3.28
CA PRO A 8 -2.07 7.48 3.52
C PRO A 8 -1.27 6.60 2.56
N ALA A 9 -0.11 7.09 2.12
CA ALA A 9 0.87 6.25 1.44
C ALA A 9 1.36 5.11 2.34
N LYS A 10 1.75 3.99 1.74
CA LYS A 10 2.44 2.90 2.44
C LYS A 10 3.92 2.85 2.04
N LEU A 11 4.74 2.43 2.95
CA LEU A 11 6.15 2.10 2.72
C LEU A 11 6.40 0.65 3.16
N ASN A 12 7.32 -0.04 2.49
CA ASN A 12 7.85 -1.30 2.98
C ASN A 12 9.18 -0.98 3.70
N LEU A 13 9.23 -1.18 5.02
CA LEU A 13 10.49 -1.10 5.78
C LEU A 13 11.35 -2.33 5.48
N THR A 14 10.71 -3.50 5.36
CA THR A 14 11.31 -4.70 4.79
C THR A 14 10.38 -5.26 3.72
N LEU A 15 10.94 -5.87 2.69
CA LEU A 15 10.17 -6.65 1.72
C LEU A 15 11.01 -7.85 1.28
N ASP A 16 10.57 -9.04 1.66
CA ASP A 16 11.07 -10.32 1.17
C ASP A 16 10.03 -11.00 0.31
N VAL A 17 10.49 -11.67 -0.74
CA VAL A 17 9.67 -12.44 -1.68
C VAL A 17 10.18 -13.88 -1.68
N GLY A 18 9.33 -14.78 -1.21
CA GLY A 18 9.59 -16.22 -1.14
C GLY A 18 9.23 -16.94 -2.44
N ALA A 19 9.03 -18.25 -2.33
CA ALA A 19 8.71 -19.10 -3.44
C ALA A 19 7.35 -18.74 -4.09
N ARG A 20 7.24 -19.04 -5.39
CA ARG A 20 5.98 -18.93 -6.11
C ARG A 20 4.99 -19.97 -5.59
N ARG A 21 3.78 -19.53 -5.33
CA ARG A 21 2.66 -20.31 -4.80
C ARG A 21 1.89 -21.02 -5.93
N PRO A 22 1.12 -22.07 -5.61
CA PRO A 22 0.26 -22.73 -6.60
C PRO A 22 -0.80 -21.82 -7.23
N ASP A 23 -1.21 -20.74 -6.51
CA ASP A 23 -2.15 -19.74 -7.01
C ASP A 23 -1.53 -18.72 -7.99
N GLY A 24 -0.24 -18.88 -8.30
CA GLY A 24 0.51 -18.02 -9.23
C GLY A 24 1.12 -16.78 -8.61
N TYR A 25 0.81 -16.46 -7.34
CA TYR A 25 1.43 -15.39 -6.56
C TYR A 25 2.72 -15.88 -5.88
N HIS A 26 3.45 -14.96 -5.24
CA HIS A 26 4.58 -15.28 -4.40
C HIS A 26 4.21 -15.17 -2.91
N GLU A 27 4.88 -15.94 -2.08
CA GLU A 27 4.85 -15.70 -0.64
C GLU A 27 5.63 -14.41 -0.37
N VAL A 28 5.01 -13.48 0.33
CA VAL A 28 5.60 -12.18 0.69
C VAL A 28 5.69 -12.08 2.21
N THR A 29 6.81 -11.55 2.70
CA THR A 29 6.95 -11.11 4.08
C THR A 29 7.44 -9.67 4.08
N SER A 30 6.67 -8.77 4.68
CA SER A 30 6.98 -7.34 4.67
C SER A 30 6.57 -6.68 5.98
N VAL A 31 7.40 -5.80 6.51
CA VAL A 31 6.98 -4.84 7.52
C VAL A 31 6.58 -3.57 6.79
N MET A 32 5.29 -3.26 6.85
CA MET A 32 4.69 -2.10 6.19
C MET A 32 4.47 -0.96 7.18
N GLN A 33 4.62 0.27 6.71
CA GLN A 33 4.45 1.50 7.48
C GLN A 33 3.62 2.52 6.71
N SER A 34 2.62 3.12 7.36
CA SER A 34 1.90 4.28 6.81
C SER A 34 2.75 5.54 6.92
N ALA A 35 2.77 6.35 5.86
CA ALA A 35 3.48 7.64 5.81
C ALA A 35 2.47 8.80 5.73
N ALA A 36 2.84 9.95 6.30
CA ALA A 36 2.02 11.16 6.31
C ALA A 36 2.04 11.92 4.95
N LEU A 37 1.91 11.17 3.86
CA LEU A 37 1.64 11.64 2.50
C LEU A 37 0.27 11.05 2.11
N TYR A 38 -0.72 11.90 1.82
CA TYR A 38 -2.10 11.46 1.67
C TYR A 38 -2.68 11.88 0.34
N ASP A 39 -3.46 10.98 -0.27
CA ASP A 39 -4.53 11.38 -1.17
C ASP A 39 -5.78 11.72 -0.35
N VAL A 40 -6.73 12.46 -0.94
CA VAL A 40 -8.00 12.79 -0.30
C VAL A 40 -9.11 12.12 -1.09
N VAL A 41 -9.95 11.36 -0.40
CA VAL A 41 -11.08 10.62 -0.97
C VAL A 41 -12.37 11.21 -0.42
N THR A 42 -13.20 11.79 -1.29
CA THR A 42 -14.53 12.30 -0.92
C THR A 42 -15.59 11.42 -1.54
N LEU A 43 -16.51 10.93 -0.70
CA LEU A 43 -17.66 10.14 -1.10
C LEU A 43 -18.94 10.98 -0.97
N GLU A 44 -19.77 10.97 -1.99
CA GLU A 44 -21.03 11.69 -2.01
C GLU A 44 -22.15 10.80 -2.57
N THR A 45 -23.26 10.67 -1.84
CA THR A 45 -24.44 9.95 -2.35
C THR A 45 -25.21 10.83 -3.33
N VAL A 46 -25.66 10.20 -4.44
CA VAL A 46 -26.47 10.84 -5.48
C VAL A 46 -27.72 10.02 -5.75
N GLU A 47 -28.71 10.62 -6.44
CA GLU A 47 -30.00 9.97 -6.72
C GLU A 47 -29.95 8.93 -7.85
N THR A 48 -28.81 8.81 -8.54
CA THR A 48 -28.60 7.76 -9.55
C THR A 48 -28.19 6.43 -8.91
N ASP A 49 -28.22 5.34 -9.67
CA ASP A 49 -27.79 4.01 -9.17
C ASP A 49 -26.34 3.68 -9.60
N ASP A 50 -25.54 4.66 -10.03
CA ASP A 50 -24.22 4.45 -10.59
C ASP A 50 -23.10 4.72 -9.57
N ILE A 51 -22.00 3.98 -9.69
CA ILE A 51 -20.73 4.31 -9.05
C ILE A 51 -19.89 5.11 -10.05
N ALA A 52 -19.60 6.36 -9.73
CA ALA A 52 -18.77 7.24 -10.54
C ALA A 52 -17.47 7.58 -9.80
N VAL A 53 -16.33 7.53 -10.49
CA VAL A 53 -15.04 8.00 -9.97
C VAL A 53 -14.60 9.24 -10.72
N GLU A 54 -14.29 10.28 -10.00
CA GLU A 54 -13.73 11.53 -10.52
C GLU A 54 -12.29 11.67 -10.02
N CYS A 55 -11.34 11.82 -10.94
CA CYS A 55 -9.94 11.98 -10.62
C CYS A 55 -9.31 13.08 -11.49
N PRO A 56 -9.66 14.35 -11.24
CA PRO A 56 -9.26 15.46 -12.10
C PRO A 56 -7.74 15.61 -12.16
N GLY A 57 -7.23 15.94 -13.37
CA GLY A 57 -5.80 16.15 -13.59
C GLY A 57 -4.96 14.88 -13.67
N THR A 58 -5.58 13.71 -13.84
CA THR A 58 -4.90 12.42 -14.00
C THR A 58 -5.50 11.63 -15.17
N ASP A 59 -4.73 10.67 -15.69
CA ASP A 59 -5.18 9.70 -16.70
C ASP A 59 -5.62 8.36 -16.07
N LEU A 60 -5.99 8.36 -14.78
CA LEU A 60 -6.44 7.15 -14.09
C LEU A 60 -7.81 6.71 -14.61
N PRO A 61 -8.06 5.37 -14.68
CA PRO A 61 -9.39 4.88 -15.06
C PRO A 61 -10.44 5.37 -14.06
N THR A 62 -11.64 5.64 -14.57
CA THR A 62 -12.78 6.14 -13.76
C THR A 62 -13.91 5.11 -13.60
N GLY A 63 -13.74 3.91 -14.17
CA GLY A 63 -14.68 2.80 -14.12
C GLY A 63 -14.16 1.59 -13.34
N PRO A 64 -14.63 0.38 -13.68
CA PRO A 64 -14.33 -0.88 -12.96
C PRO A 64 -12.85 -1.25 -12.85
N ASP A 65 -11.99 -0.65 -13.66
CA ASP A 65 -10.53 -0.85 -13.56
C ASP A 65 -9.89 -0.02 -12.44
N ASN A 66 -10.61 0.95 -11.89
CA ASN A 66 -10.16 1.71 -10.72
C ASN A 66 -10.43 0.94 -9.42
N LEU A 67 -9.42 0.84 -8.54
CA LEU A 67 -9.57 0.14 -7.27
C LEU A 67 -10.59 0.81 -6.33
N ALA A 68 -10.73 2.14 -6.40
CA ALA A 68 -11.75 2.87 -5.62
C ALA A 68 -13.16 2.50 -6.07
N TRP A 69 -13.39 2.36 -7.38
CA TRP A 69 -14.65 1.87 -7.94
C TRP A 69 -14.94 0.44 -7.45
N LYS A 70 -13.94 -0.47 -7.59
CA LYS A 70 -14.06 -1.87 -7.12
C LYS A 70 -14.38 -1.96 -5.64
N ALA A 71 -13.78 -1.10 -4.82
CA ALA A 71 -14.01 -1.09 -3.39
C ALA A 71 -15.47 -0.75 -3.05
N ALA A 72 -16.06 0.24 -3.74
CA ALA A 72 -17.46 0.59 -3.57
C ALA A 72 -18.39 -0.56 -4.00
N ASP A 73 -18.13 -1.17 -5.16
CA ASP A 73 -18.91 -2.29 -5.67
C ASP A 73 -18.86 -3.50 -4.71
N VAL A 74 -17.65 -3.88 -4.25
CA VAL A 74 -17.48 -4.96 -3.24
C VAL A 74 -18.21 -4.63 -1.94
N PHE A 75 -18.19 -3.37 -1.49
CA PHE A 75 -18.90 -2.98 -0.26
C PHE A 75 -20.41 -3.16 -0.40
N PHE A 76 -21.03 -2.72 -1.50
CA PHE A 76 -22.45 -2.94 -1.75
C PHE A 76 -22.80 -4.43 -1.82
N GLN A 77 -21.99 -5.24 -2.49
CA GLN A 77 -22.20 -6.69 -2.60
C GLN A 77 -22.16 -7.41 -1.25
N GLU A 78 -21.21 -7.05 -0.37
CA GLU A 78 -20.98 -7.73 0.90
C GLU A 78 -21.92 -7.26 2.03
N THR A 79 -22.41 -6.02 1.97
CA THR A 79 -23.24 -5.47 3.04
C THR A 79 -24.74 -5.61 2.78
N ASN A 80 -25.12 -5.99 1.56
CA ASN A 80 -26.53 -6.10 1.12
C ASN A 80 -27.36 -4.83 1.38
N ILE A 81 -26.73 -3.66 1.51
CA ILE A 81 -27.46 -2.39 1.55
C ILE A 81 -28.04 -2.07 0.17
N PRO A 82 -29.18 -1.39 0.08
CA PRO A 82 -29.71 -0.94 -1.20
C PRO A 82 -28.65 -0.18 -1.98
N HIS A 83 -28.46 -0.55 -3.23
CA HIS A 83 -27.53 0.16 -4.11
C HIS A 83 -28.00 1.61 -4.24
N THR A 84 -27.12 2.54 -3.97
CA THR A 84 -27.37 3.97 -4.07
C THR A 84 -26.22 4.57 -4.87
N GLY A 85 -26.51 5.49 -5.75
CA GLY A 85 -25.48 6.16 -6.52
C GLY A 85 -24.47 6.85 -5.62
N ILE A 86 -23.18 6.70 -5.99
CA ILE A 86 -22.08 7.29 -5.24
C ILE A 86 -21.06 7.91 -6.20
N ILE A 87 -20.67 9.14 -5.90
CA ILE A 87 -19.54 9.80 -6.54
C ILE A 87 -18.34 9.71 -5.61
N ILE A 88 -17.23 9.20 -6.14
CA ILE A 88 -15.93 9.05 -5.46
C ILE A 88 -14.98 10.07 -6.09
N ARG A 89 -14.62 11.13 -5.38
CA ARG A 89 -13.65 12.12 -5.85
C ARG A 89 -12.29 11.83 -5.24
N LEU A 90 -11.27 11.72 -6.09
CA LEU A 90 -9.90 11.43 -5.70
C LEU A 90 -9.01 12.65 -5.98
N GLU A 91 -8.47 13.27 -4.92
CA GLU A 91 -7.42 14.28 -5.04
C GLU A 91 -6.07 13.60 -4.80
N LYS A 92 -5.32 13.40 -5.89
CA LYS A 92 -4.07 12.62 -5.89
C LYS A 92 -2.85 13.48 -5.54
N LYS A 93 -2.11 13.04 -4.49
CA LYS A 93 -0.81 13.59 -4.09
C LYS A 93 0.25 12.49 -4.04
N ILE A 94 -0.16 11.23 -3.82
CA ILE A 94 0.73 10.07 -3.83
C ILE A 94 1.12 9.78 -5.28
N PRO A 95 2.42 9.79 -5.63
CA PRO A 95 2.86 9.51 -6.98
C PRO A 95 2.40 8.14 -7.47
N SER A 96 1.84 8.08 -8.66
CA SER A 96 1.41 6.82 -9.29
C SER A 96 2.62 5.96 -9.65
N GLN A 97 2.46 4.63 -9.58
CA GLN A 97 3.50 3.64 -9.93
C GLN A 97 4.83 3.84 -9.17
N ALA A 98 4.75 4.28 -7.93
CA ALA A 98 5.91 4.54 -7.08
C ALA A 98 6.13 3.51 -5.96
N GLY A 99 5.39 2.38 -5.96
CA GLY A 99 5.44 1.42 -4.84
C GLY A 99 4.75 1.87 -3.56
N LEU A 100 4.13 3.06 -3.56
CA LEU A 100 3.56 3.71 -2.37
C LEU A 100 2.10 3.33 -2.06
N GLY A 101 1.52 2.41 -2.81
CA GLY A 101 0.18 1.87 -2.57
C GLY A 101 -0.96 2.88 -2.72
N GLY A 102 -0.79 3.99 -3.47
CA GLY A 102 -1.79 5.06 -3.56
C GLY A 102 -3.18 4.59 -3.95
N GLY A 103 -3.30 3.80 -5.04
CA GLY A 103 -4.60 3.25 -5.46
C GLY A 103 -5.22 2.29 -4.45
N SER A 104 -4.40 1.49 -3.75
CA SER A 104 -4.86 0.60 -2.67
C SER A 104 -5.34 1.39 -1.46
N SER A 105 -4.67 2.50 -1.16
CA SER A 105 -5.06 3.40 -0.07
C SER A 105 -6.35 4.14 -0.39
N ASP A 106 -6.55 4.59 -1.63
CA ASP A 106 -7.82 5.16 -2.09
C ASP A 106 -8.96 4.16 -1.90
N ALA A 107 -8.78 2.92 -2.36
CA ALA A 107 -9.76 1.85 -2.21
C ALA A 107 -10.10 1.55 -0.74
N ALA A 108 -9.09 1.47 0.12
CA ALA A 108 -9.28 1.29 1.55
C ALA A 108 -10.06 2.45 2.20
N SER A 109 -9.77 3.68 1.74
CA SER A 109 -10.49 4.88 2.20
C SER A 109 -11.93 4.90 1.73
N VAL A 110 -12.22 4.37 0.53
CA VAL A 110 -13.61 4.15 0.08
C VAL A 110 -14.32 3.17 1.02
N LEU A 111 -13.73 2.02 1.35
CA LEU A 111 -14.35 1.04 2.26
C LEU A 111 -14.65 1.64 3.65
N ARG A 112 -13.68 2.35 4.25
CA ARG A 112 -13.87 3.04 5.54
C ARG A 112 -14.93 4.14 5.44
N GLY A 113 -14.86 4.93 4.38
CA GLY A 113 -15.79 6.03 4.13
C GLY A 113 -17.23 5.53 3.93
N MET A 114 -17.44 4.48 3.16
CA MET A 114 -18.76 3.89 2.95
C MET A 114 -19.34 3.32 4.25
N ARG A 115 -18.54 2.61 5.07
CA ARG A 115 -18.97 2.17 6.41
C ARG A 115 -19.52 3.33 7.25
N ARG A 116 -18.84 4.47 7.23
CA ARG A 116 -19.25 5.66 7.97
C ARG A 116 -20.46 6.37 7.31
N LEU A 117 -20.43 6.51 5.98
CA LEU A 117 -21.46 7.22 5.20
C LEU A 117 -22.84 6.55 5.36
N PHE A 118 -22.86 5.22 5.32
CA PHE A 118 -24.07 4.42 5.47
C PHE A 118 -24.34 3.95 6.91
N SER A 119 -23.49 4.33 7.87
CA SER A 119 -23.58 3.94 9.29
C SER A 119 -23.73 2.43 9.49
N ILE A 120 -22.98 1.64 8.70
CA ILE A 120 -23.02 0.18 8.76
C ILE A 120 -22.08 -0.35 9.84
N ASN A 121 -22.59 -1.25 10.68
CA ASN A 121 -21.79 -1.90 11.72
C ASN A 121 -21.00 -3.08 11.12
N VAL A 122 -19.87 -2.77 10.50
CA VAL A 122 -18.89 -3.73 9.92
C VAL A 122 -17.60 -3.60 10.69
N SER A 123 -17.02 -4.72 11.14
CA SER A 123 -15.74 -4.71 11.87
C SER A 123 -14.57 -4.40 10.93
N ASP A 124 -13.41 -4.04 11.49
CA ASP A 124 -12.20 -3.80 10.70
C ASP A 124 -11.73 -5.08 9.99
N GLU A 125 -11.86 -6.25 10.62
CA GLU A 125 -11.55 -7.56 10.03
C GLU A 125 -12.46 -7.87 8.83
N ALA A 126 -13.74 -7.52 8.92
CA ALA A 126 -14.66 -7.68 7.79
C ALA A 126 -14.32 -6.73 6.64
N LEU A 127 -13.93 -5.47 6.94
CA LEU A 127 -13.41 -4.56 5.91
C LEU A 127 -12.10 -5.07 5.29
N GLU A 128 -11.18 -5.64 6.06
CA GLU A 128 -9.96 -6.26 5.54
C GLU A 128 -10.28 -7.45 4.60
N THR A 129 -11.31 -8.23 4.94
CA THR A 129 -11.78 -9.33 4.09
C THR A 129 -12.34 -8.81 2.75
N MET A 130 -13.17 -7.76 2.77
CA MET A 130 -13.63 -7.09 1.55
C MET A 130 -12.45 -6.52 0.75
N ALA A 131 -11.51 -5.87 1.43
CA ALA A 131 -10.33 -5.27 0.84
C ALA A 131 -9.45 -6.29 0.09
N ALA A 132 -9.33 -7.53 0.59
CA ALA A 132 -8.59 -8.61 -0.06
C ALA A 132 -9.17 -9.02 -1.42
N ARG A 133 -10.46 -8.76 -1.68
CA ARG A 133 -11.10 -8.95 -2.99
C ARG A 133 -10.76 -7.84 -3.98
N VAL A 134 -10.37 -6.67 -3.49
CA VAL A 134 -10.04 -5.50 -4.31
C VAL A 134 -8.57 -5.54 -4.75
N GLY A 135 -7.65 -5.85 -3.81
CA GLY A 135 -6.23 -5.95 -4.12
C GLY A 135 -5.39 -6.35 -2.91
N SER A 136 -4.16 -6.85 -3.15
CA SER A 136 -3.30 -7.43 -2.11
C SER A 136 -2.87 -6.44 -1.02
N ASP A 137 -2.62 -5.17 -1.38
CA ASP A 137 -2.18 -4.14 -0.42
C ASP A 137 -3.37 -3.43 0.27
N VAL A 138 -4.61 -3.63 -0.23
CA VAL A 138 -5.79 -2.91 0.28
C VAL A 138 -6.11 -3.28 1.73
N PRO A 139 -6.01 -4.55 2.19
CA PRO A 139 -6.20 -4.90 3.60
C PRO A 139 -5.27 -4.13 4.54
N TYR A 140 -3.97 -4.02 4.18
CA TYR A 140 -3.05 -3.21 4.95
C TYR A 140 -3.46 -1.73 4.98
N CYS A 141 -3.90 -1.16 3.86
CA CYS A 141 -4.36 0.23 3.80
C CYS A 141 -5.65 0.48 4.60
N VAL A 142 -6.48 -0.56 4.82
CA VAL A 142 -7.63 -0.48 5.76
C VAL A 142 -7.12 -0.37 7.19
N ARG A 143 -6.18 -1.22 7.58
CA ARG A 143 -5.60 -1.25 8.93
C ARG A 143 -4.73 -0.03 9.23
N GLY A 144 -3.79 0.27 8.34
CA GLY A 144 -2.80 1.33 8.51
C GLY A 144 -1.76 1.07 9.60
N GLY A 145 -1.02 2.10 9.97
CA GLY A 145 0.00 2.06 11.02
C GLY A 145 1.25 1.26 10.64
N THR A 146 1.75 0.44 11.57
CA THR A 146 2.87 -0.48 11.37
C THR A 146 2.35 -1.90 11.44
N ALA A 147 2.58 -2.72 10.43
CA ALA A 147 2.12 -4.11 10.40
C ALA A 147 3.09 -5.04 9.69
N LEU A 148 3.17 -6.28 10.17
CA LEU A 148 3.81 -7.39 9.48
C LEU A 148 2.77 -8.04 8.55
N ALA A 149 3.05 -8.03 7.27
CA ALA A 149 2.26 -8.66 6.22
C ALA A 149 2.91 -9.96 5.76
N ARG A 150 2.11 -11.00 5.61
CA ARG A 150 2.50 -12.33 5.10
C ARG A 150 1.49 -12.84 4.08
N GLY A 151 1.76 -14.00 3.47
CA GLY A 151 0.93 -14.53 2.40
C GLY A 151 1.22 -13.81 1.09
N ARG A 152 0.20 -13.26 0.46
CA ARG A 152 0.35 -12.35 -0.69
C ARG A 152 0.48 -10.89 -0.26
N GLY A 153 0.52 -10.63 1.08
CA GLY A 153 0.46 -9.33 1.74
C GLY A 153 -0.84 -9.11 2.54
N GLU A 154 -1.79 -10.05 2.48
CA GLU A 154 -3.12 -9.94 3.09
C GLU A 154 -3.20 -10.42 4.54
N ARG A 155 -2.25 -11.25 5.01
CA ARG A 155 -2.23 -11.73 6.39
C ARG A 155 -1.46 -10.75 7.27
N LEU A 156 -2.18 -9.95 8.03
CA LEU A 156 -1.65 -8.83 8.77
C LEU A 156 -1.56 -9.10 10.27
N THR A 157 -0.41 -8.77 10.84
CA THR A 157 -0.20 -8.71 12.29
C THR A 157 0.20 -7.28 12.65
N ALA A 158 -0.57 -6.62 13.51
CA ALA A 158 -0.22 -5.29 13.99
C ALA A 158 1.10 -5.33 14.77
N LEU A 159 1.96 -4.34 14.54
CA LEU A 159 3.20 -4.14 15.28
C LEU A 159 3.14 -2.86 16.10
N LEU A 160 4.07 -2.69 17.02
CA LEU A 160 4.22 -1.42 17.73
C LEU A 160 4.58 -0.31 16.73
N PRO A 161 4.12 0.93 16.98
CA PRO A 161 4.36 2.04 16.09
C PRO A 161 5.85 2.30 15.87
N LEU A 162 6.23 2.64 14.64
CA LEU A 162 7.57 3.14 14.35
C LEU A 162 7.83 4.39 15.19
N PRO A 163 9.01 4.52 15.82
CA PRO A 163 9.41 5.76 16.47
C PRO A 163 9.33 6.96 15.51
N MET A 164 9.08 8.15 16.07
CA MET A 164 8.95 9.38 15.26
C MET A 164 10.20 9.57 14.40
N CYS A 165 10.02 9.64 13.09
CA CYS A 165 11.07 9.86 12.11
C CYS A 165 10.52 10.55 10.86
N TRP A 166 11.41 10.99 9.98
CA TRP A 166 11.07 11.61 8.71
C TRP A 166 11.37 10.66 7.56
N PHE A 167 10.47 10.61 6.59
CA PHE A 167 10.68 9.92 5.32
C PHE A 167 10.92 10.94 4.21
N VAL A 168 12.01 10.76 3.47
CA VAL A 168 12.25 11.43 2.19
C VAL A 168 11.94 10.45 1.08
N ILE A 169 10.94 10.76 0.27
CA ILE A 169 10.49 9.92 -0.84
C ILE A 169 11.02 10.51 -2.14
N VAL A 170 11.80 9.72 -2.87
CA VAL A 170 12.33 10.09 -4.18
C VAL A 170 11.83 9.11 -5.22
N LYS A 171 11.03 9.59 -6.19
CA LYS A 171 10.55 8.79 -7.31
C LYS A 171 11.36 9.14 -8.55
N PRO A 172 12.17 8.20 -9.11
CA PRO A 172 12.82 8.40 -10.39
C PRO A 172 11.80 8.46 -11.54
N PRO A 173 12.15 9.03 -12.70
CA PRO A 173 11.27 9.07 -13.88
C PRO A 173 10.89 7.66 -14.37
N VAL A 174 11.80 6.70 -14.22
CA VAL A 174 11.59 5.31 -14.64
C VAL A 174 10.73 4.58 -13.62
N ALA A 175 9.62 4.01 -14.09
CA ALA A 175 8.77 3.15 -13.28
C ALA A 175 9.13 1.67 -13.53
N HIS A 176 9.17 0.88 -12.45
CA HIS A 176 9.31 -0.56 -12.52
C HIS A 176 7.95 -1.22 -12.30
N SER A 177 7.46 -1.96 -13.29
CA SER A 177 6.22 -2.74 -13.12
C SER A 177 6.45 -3.84 -12.06
N THR A 178 5.60 -3.90 -11.05
CA THR A 178 5.64 -4.91 -10.00
C THR A 178 5.66 -6.33 -10.58
N ALA A 179 4.82 -6.61 -11.59
CA ALA A 179 4.78 -7.91 -12.24
C ALA A 179 6.09 -8.28 -12.96
N VAL A 180 6.79 -7.29 -13.53
CA VAL A 180 8.13 -7.49 -14.14
C VAL A 180 9.15 -7.78 -13.05
N MET A 181 9.10 -7.07 -11.92
CA MET A 181 10.03 -7.25 -10.82
C MET A 181 9.90 -8.66 -10.20
N PHE A 182 8.67 -9.16 -9.98
CA PHE A 182 8.47 -10.53 -9.50
C PHE A 182 9.07 -11.57 -10.45
N ARG A 183 8.84 -11.44 -11.77
CA ARG A 183 9.44 -12.36 -12.76
C ARG A 183 10.97 -12.35 -12.74
N LYS A 184 11.58 -11.16 -12.60
CA LYS A 184 13.04 -11.05 -12.49
C LYS A 184 13.58 -11.73 -11.23
N LEU A 185 12.86 -11.67 -10.12
CA LEU A 185 13.24 -12.41 -8.90
C LEU A 185 13.22 -13.92 -9.10
N ASP A 186 12.32 -14.45 -9.93
CA ASP A 186 12.29 -15.89 -10.26
C ASP A 186 13.54 -16.35 -11.05
N GLU A 187 14.23 -15.42 -11.72
CA GLU A 187 15.37 -15.70 -12.59
C GLU A 187 16.73 -15.58 -11.88
N ILE A 188 16.76 -15.07 -10.65
CA ILE A 188 18.01 -14.81 -9.91
C ILE A 188 18.07 -15.55 -8.58
N ALA A 189 19.30 -15.82 -8.11
CA ALA A 189 19.53 -16.24 -6.73
C ALA A 189 19.53 -15.01 -5.81
N ILE A 190 18.61 -14.97 -4.85
CA ILE A 190 18.54 -13.88 -3.87
C ILE A 190 19.64 -14.10 -2.83
N ALA A 191 20.63 -13.24 -2.83
CA ALA A 191 21.80 -13.34 -1.95
C ALA A 191 21.53 -12.84 -0.53
N ASN A 192 20.75 -11.75 -0.39
CA ASN A 192 20.46 -11.11 0.88
C ASN A 192 18.95 -10.96 1.06
N ARG A 193 18.43 -11.47 2.17
CA ARG A 193 17.02 -11.34 2.53
C ARG A 193 16.87 -10.45 3.75
N PRO A 194 15.95 -9.46 3.73
CA PRO A 194 15.66 -8.67 4.92
C PRO A 194 15.00 -9.55 5.99
N ASP A 195 15.41 -9.35 7.24
CA ASP A 195 14.85 -10.07 8.39
C ASP A 195 13.67 -9.28 8.97
N SER A 196 12.47 -9.60 8.51
CA SER A 196 11.24 -8.94 8.97
C SER A 196 10.88 -9.31 10.43
N ASP A 197 11.32 -10.45 10.94
CA ASP A 197 11.09 -10.84 12.33
C ASP A 197 12.05 -10.07 13.27
N ALA A 198 13.30 -9.86 12.85
CA ALA A 198 14.22 -8.96 13.56
C ALA A 198 13.71 -7.50 13.52
N MET A 199 13.14 -7.05 12.39
CA MET A 199 12.52 -5.72 12.29
C MET A 199 11.35 -5.57 13.28
N ALA A 200 10.48 -6.58 13.41
CA ALA A 200 9.38 -6.55 14.37
C ALA A 200 9.88 -6.43 15.81
N LYS A 201 10.95 -7.17 16.17
CA LYS A 201 11.59 -7.07 17.50
C LYS A 201 12.24 -5.71 17.75
N ALA A 202 12.88 -5.13 16.72
CA ALA A 202 13.47 -3.80 16.82
C ALA A 202 12.41 -2.71 17.04
N LEU A 203 11.23 -2.86 16.44
CA LEU A 203 10.07 -1.99 16.67
C LEU A 203 9.54 -2.13 18.10
N GLU A 204 9.50 -3.34 18.68
CA GLU A 204 9.10 -3.57 20.08
C GLU A 204 10.02 -2.83 21.07
N ILE A 205 11.32 -2.76 20.77
CA ILE A 205 12.32 -2.06 21.57
C ILE A 205 12.25 -0.53 21.34
N GLY A 206 11.82 -0.10 20.16
CA GLY A 206 11.79 1.29 19.75
C GLY A 206 13.17 1.87 19.41
N ASP A 207 14.16 1.03 19.09
CA ASP A 207 15.51 1.44 18.67
C ASP A 207 15.53 1.82 17.18
N LEU A 208 15.35 3.11 16.90
CA LEU A 208 15.34 3.63 15.53
C LEU A 208 16.64 3.34 14.77
N ALA A 209 17.79 3.41 15.44
CA ALA A 209 19.06 3.12 14.79
C ALA A 209 19.18 1.63 14.40
N HIS A 210 18.64 0.73 15.21
CA HIS A 210 18.55 -0.70 14.85
C HIS A 210 17.55 -0.93 13.72
N ILE A 211 16.37 -0.32 13.77
CA ILE A 211 15.36 -0.36 12.71
C ILE A 211 15.97 0.07 11.37
N CYS A 212 16.69 1.20 11.34
CA CYS A 212 17.36 1.71 10.14
C CYS A 212 18.37 0.72 9.53
N ARG A 213 19.06 -0.08 10.34
CA ARG A 213 19.98 -1.12 9.85
C ARG A 213 19.28 -2.33 9.22
N LEU A 214 18.01 -2.56 9.54
CA LEU A 214 17.23 -3.71 9.10
C LEU A 214 16.37 -3.43 7.86
N VAL A 215 16.26 -2.16 7.41
CA VAL A 215 15.49 -1.85 6.20
C VAL A 215 16.08 -2.55 4.98
N GLY A 216 15.21 -3.09 4.12
CA GLY A 216 15.68 -3.79 2.93
C GLY A 216 14.55 -4.28 2.04
N ASN A 217 14.84 -4.41 0.75
CA ASN A 217 13.88 -4.83 -0.26
C ASN A 217 14.58 -5.74 -1.28
N VAL A 218 14.12 -6.99 -1.39
CA VAL A 218 14.72 -7.95 -2.32
C VAL A 218 14.63 -7.53 -3.78
N PHE A 219 13.66 -6.68 -4.15
CA PHE A 219 13.57 -6.16 -5.52
C PHE A 219 14.79 -5.37 -5.95
N GLU A 220 15.55 -4.78 -5.02
CA GLU A 220 16.80 -4.12 -5.36
C GLU A 220 17.81 -5.05 -6.03
N GLN A 221 17.80 -6.35 -5.69
CA GLN A 221 18.70 -7.34 -6.28
C GLN A 221 18.31 -7.72 -7.73
N ALA A 222 17.08 -7.43 -8.14
CA ALA A 222 16.60 -7.63 -9.52
C ALA A 222 16.77 -6.39 -10.41
N LEU A 223 17.30 -5.29 -9.86
CA LEU A 223 17.60 -4.09 -10.63
C LEU A 223 18.94 -4.23 -11.38
N PRO A 224 19.09 -3.63 -12.56
CA PRO A 224 20.38 -3.54 -13.23
C PRO A 224 21.38 -2.73 -12.38
N GLU A 225 22.66 -3.04 -12.50
CA GLU A 225 23.74 -2.40 -11.69
C GLU A 225 23.82 -0.88 -11.87
N ASP A 226 23.46 -0.37 -13.04
CA ASP A 226 23.42 1.04 -13.38
C ASP A 226 22.09 1.73 -13.01
N SER A 227 21.20 1.04 -12.30
CA SER A 227 19.90 1.60 -11.90
C SER A 227 20.06 2.90 -11.12
N GLU A 228 19.25 3.90 -11.52
CA GLU A 228 19.15 5.20 -10.86
C GLU A 228 18.81 5.07 -9.35
N VAL A 229 18.09 4.01 -8.97
CA VAL A 229 17.76 3.70 -7.57
C VAL A 229 19.05 3.63 -6.71
N PHE A 230 20.11 2.96 -7.17
CA PHE A 230 21.37 2.88 -6.43
C PHE A 230 22.09 4.22 -6.34
N THR A 231 21.97 5.05 -7.36
CA THR A 231 22.53 6.41 -7.35
C THR A 231 21.79 7.29 -6.34
N ILE A 232 20.46 7.26 -6.34
CA ILE A 232 19.61 7.98 -5.37
C ILE A 232 19.94 7.52 -3.95
N ARG A 233 20.01 6.21 -3.68
CA ARG A 233 20.36 5.67 -2.36
C ARG A 233 21.71 6.19 -1.85
N ARG A 234 22.75 6.14 -2.71
CA ARG A 234 24.08 6.68 -2.36
C ARG A 234 24.03 8.17 -2.04
N GLN A 235 23.24 8.95 -2.78
CA GLN A 235 23.08 10.38 -2.54
C GLN A 235 22.37 10.65 -1.22
N LEU A 236 21.27 9.97 -0.92
CA LEU A 236 20.55 10.09 0.34
C LEU A 236 21.45 9.78 1.54
N SER A 237 22.22 8.68 1.47
CA SER A 237 23.19 8.31 2.51
C SER A 237 24.28 9.39 2.70
N ARG A 238 24.80 9.97 1.60
CA ARG A 238 25.77 11.09 1.69
C ARG A 238 25.20 12.36 2.31
N LEU A 239 23.90 12.58 2.16
CA LEU A 239 23.17 13.71 2.74
C LEU A 239 22.75 13.45 4.20
N GLY A 240 23.10 12.30 4.77
CA GLY A 240 22.89 12.00 6.18
C GLY A 240 21.60 11.21 6.48
N ALA A 241 20.98 10.55 5.50
CA ALA A 241 19.90 9.64 5.79
C ALA A 241 20.42 8.43 6.59
N ASP A 242 19.77 8.11 7.71
CA ASP A 242 20.09 6.96 8.57
C ASP A 242 19.89 5.62 7.86
N ALA A 243 18.95 5.57 6.91
CA ALA A 243 18.71 4.44 6.02
C ALA A 243 18.18 4.92 4.66
N ALA A 244 18.41 4.13 3.61
CA ALA A 244 17.85 4.36 2.28
C ALA A 244 17.62 3.03 1.56
N CYS A 245 16.38 2.74 1.17
CA CYS A 245 16.03 1.55 0.39
C CYS A 245 14.87 1.84 -0.57
N MET A 246 14.66 0.94 -1.51
CA MET A 246 13.47 0.91 -2.37
C MET A 246 12.25 0.49 -1.55
N THR A 247 11.05 1.01 -1.88
CA THR A 247 9.79 0.61 -1.27
C THR A 247 8.78 0.13 -2.31
#